data_52f0f5debca76459e5cbc05d1da08b41
#
_entry.id   52f0f5debca76459e5cbc05d1da08b41
#
_cell.length_a   1.000
_cell.length_b   1.000
_cell.length_c   1.000
_cell.angle_alpha   90.00
_cell.angle_beta   90.00
_cell.angle_gamma   90.00
#
_symmetry.space_group_name_H-M   'P 1'
#
loop_
_entity.id
_entity.type
_entity.pdbx_description
1 polymer ?
#
loop_
_entity_poly.entity_id
_entity_poly.type
_entity_poly.pdbx_seq_one_letter_code
_entity_poly.pdbx_strand_id
1 'polypeptide(L)'
;MARRHVGTPGRVRSRLTLLIVALLAAAAFGAGCVSGSSTTSGRSPGRSTDARFFSPSSVWNRRLPAGTPVAPDSRALVAKLRRQVRTAGPWIATSNFSVPIVRVGARQKRVRVKLDTSYPPLQRDFASVPVPRDARPAPGSDRHLVVWQPATDTMWEFWLMQRKPDGWHARWGAKLRHVSRSPGVNPAPTGATASGLPLVGGLMTLDELRRGRIDHALSVAIPTTRAGVAAWPATRTDGQDPSRTAIPEGTRFRLDPRVDVDRLNLPPAAKAMALAAQRYGIIVRDKAGAVVFYGQIPPRSQPRAYQSLFHGAYPNQLLAHFPWDRLQVVRSPVRRVTAG
;
A
#
# COMPACT_ATOMS: atom_id res chain seq x y z
N MET A 1 -14.36 -56.71 21.89
CA MET A 1 -15.78 -57.14 21.94
C MET A 1 -16.69 -55.96 21.54
N ALA A 2 -17.55 -56.26 20.57
CA ALA A 2 -18.82 -55.64 20.17
C ALA A 2 -18.75 -54.19 19.63
N ARG A 3 -18.81 -54.00 18.31
CA ARG A 3 -19.88 -53.97 17.27
C ARG A 3 -20.76 -52.72 17.34
N ARG A 4 -20.56 -51.85 16.29
CA ARG A 4 -21.46 -51.48 15.16
C ARG A 4 -22.76 -50.75 15.54
N HIS A 5 -22.97 -49.53 14.97
CA HIS A 5 -24.08 -49.39 14.05
C HIS A 5 -23.89 -48.22 13.06
N VAL A 6 -24.16 -48.58 11.81
CA VAL A 6 -24.19 -47.78 10.59
C VAL A 6 -25.59 -47.22 10.40
N GLY A 7 -25.74 -46.02 9.96
CA GLY A 7 -27.01 -45.44 9.51
C GLY A 7 -26.79 -44.41 8.41
N THR A 8 -27.09 -44.77 7.18
CA THR A 8 -27.17 -43.94 5.95
C THR A 8 -28.66 -43.78 5.55
N PRO A 9 -29.02 -43.10 4.45
CA PRO A 9 -29.30 -41.67 4.33
C PRO A 9 -30.76 -41.39 3.93
N GLY A 10 -31.22 -40.18 4.14
CA GLY A 10 -32.52 -39.70 3.68
C GLY A 10 -32.40 -38.63 2.58
N ARG A 11 -32.65 -39.04 1.33
CA ARG A 11 -32.97 -38.14 0.22
C ARG A 11 -34.39 -37.60 0.40
N VAL A 12 -34.58 -36.29 0.33
CA VAL A 12 -35.87 -35.68 0.01
C VAL A 12 -35.71 -34.79 -1.22
N ARG A 13 -36.41 -35.22 -2.29
CA ARG A 13 -36.69 -34.44 -3.51
C ARG A 13 -38.01 -33.68 -3.28
N SER A 14 -38.08 -32.42 -3.69
CA SER A 14 -39.34 -31.74 -4.07
C SER A 14 -39.00 -30.58 -5.00
N ARG A 15 -39.30 -30.66 -6.15
CA ARG A 15 -40.18 -30.22 -7.24
C ARG A 15 -40.58 -28.75 -7.11
N LEU A 16 -40.06 -27.95 -7.97
CA LEU A 16 -40.60 -27.21 -9.12
C LEU A 16 -42.01 -26.63 -8.96
N THR A 17 -42.15 -25.30 -9.00
CA THR A 17 -43.26 -24.62 -9.67
C THR A 17 -42.80 -23.29 -10.23
N LEU A 18 -42.81 -23.19 -11.56
CA LEU A 18 -42.76 -21.97 -12.37
C LEU A 18 -44.11 -21.23 -12.25
N LEU A 19 -44.10 -19.92 -12.14
CA LEU A 19 -45.21 -19.07 -12.51
C LEU A 19 -44.71 -17.86 -13.29
N ILE A 20 -44.98 -17.93 -14.61
CA ILE A 20 -44.86 -16.81 -15.58
C ILE A 20 -46.17 -16.06 -15.51
N VAL A 21 -46.10 -14.71 -15.31
CA VAL A 21 -47.22 -13.82 -15.65
C VAL A 21 -46.64 -12.68 -16.48
N ALA A 22 -46.96 -12.70 -17.78
CA ALA A 22 -46.80 -11.60 -18.69
C ALA A 22 -48.05 -10.73 -18.66
N LEU A 23 -47.90 -9.41 -18.60
CA LEU A 23 -48.96 -8.46 -18.93
C LEU A 23 -48.42 -7.31 -19.77
N LEU A 24 -48.80 -7.34 -21.03
CA LEU A 24 -48.72 -6.23 -22.00
C LEU A 24 -49.90 -5.27 -21.74
N ALA A 25 -49.65 -3.95 -21.79
CA ALA A 25 -50.67 -3.00 -22.16
C ALA A 25 -49.98 -1.72 -22.78
N ALA A 26 -50.54 -1.33 -23.89
CA ALA A 26 -49.99 -0.35 -24.85
C ALA A 26 -50.54 1.09 -24.63
N ALA A 27 -49.74 2.03 -25.07
CA ALA A 27 -50.01 3.30 -25.78
C ALA A 27 -51.09 4.30 -25.29
N ALA A 28 -50.66 5.55 -25.13
CA ALA A 28 -51.37 6.70 -25.77
C ALA A 28 -50.42 7.92 -25.85
N PHE A 29 -50.44 8.54 -27.03
CA PHE A 29 -49.77 9.76 -27.43
C PHE A 29 -50.33 11.01 -26.70
N GLY A 30 -49.44 11.94 -26.36
CA GLY A 30 -49.78 13.26 -25.93
C GLY A 30 -48.61 14.23 -26.17
N ALA A 31 -48.66 14.94 -27.29
CA ALA A 31 -47.73 16.02 -27.60
C ALA A 31 -48.03 17.26 -26.75
N GLY A 32 -47.05 17.74 -26.00
CA GLY A 32 -47.07 19.00 -25.29
C GLY A 32 -45.69 19.63 -25.30
N CYS A 33 -45.48 20.61 -26.19
CA CYS A 33 -44.30 21.47 -26.17
C CYS A 33 -44.36 22.39 -24.96
N VAL A 34 -43.45 22.21 -24.03
CA VAL A 34 -43.09 23.24 -23.02
C VAL A 34 -41.58 23.43 -23.08
N SER A 35 -41.20 24.62 -23.61
CA SER A 35 -39.81 25.10 -23.56
C SER A 35 -39.43 25.40 -22.12
N GLY A 36 -38.83 24.45 -21.45
CA GLY A 36 -38.21 24.63 -20.15
C GLY A 36 -36.71 24.70 -20.32
N SER A 37 -36.12 25.89 -20.13
CA SER A 37 -34.66 26.07 -20.03
C SER A 37 -34.11 25.28 -18.83
N SER A 38 -33.68 24.07 -19.08
CA SER A 38 -32.92 23.29 -18.12
C SER A 38 -31.49 23.84 -18.05
N THR A 39 -31.25 24.69 -17.05
CA THR A 39 -29.89 24.92 -16.54
C THR A 39 -29.34 23.59 -16.05
N THR A 40 -28.68 22.86 -16.95
CA THR A 40 -27.80 21.78 -16.58
C THR A 40 -26.68 22.37 -15.73
N SER A 41 -26.86 22.32 -14.43
CA SER A 41 -25.73 22.45 -13.50
C SER A 41 -24.75 21.34 -13.87
N GLY A 42 -23.76 21.70 -14.66
CA GLY A 42 -22.64 20.86 -14.98
C GLY A 42 -21.97 20.44 -13.67
N ARG A 43 -22.36 19.28 -13.16
CA ARG A 43 -21.62 18.57 -12.14
C ARG A 43 -20.30 18.25 -12.82
N SER A 44 -19.32 19.14 -12.64
CA SER A 44 -17.93 18.85 -13.00
C SER A 44 -17.65 17.44 -12.54
N PRO A 45 -17.16 16.53 -13.42
CA PRO A 45 -16.74 15.21 -12.98
C PRO A 45 -15.73 15.48 -11.86
N GLY A 46 -16.10 15.11 -10.63
CA GLY A 46 -15.27 15.33 -9.48
C GLY A 46 -13.89 14.82 -9.87
N ARG A 47 -12.93 15.72 -9.90
CA ARG A 47 -11.52 15.37 -10.05
C ARG A 47 -11.32 14.24 -9.06
N SER A 48 -11.22 13.01 -9.54
CA SER A 48 -10.75 11.89 -8.76
C SER A 48 -9.44 12.38 -8.15
N THR A 49 -9.50 12.77 -6.88
CA THR A 49 -8.32 13.12 -6.12
C THR A 49 -7.61 11.83 -5.81
N ASP A 50 -7.20 11.14 -6.86
CA ASP A 50 -6.22 10.08 -6.80
C ASP A 50 -4.95 10.70 -6.29
N ALA A 51 -4.86 10.63 -5.02
CA ALA A 51 -3.79 11.23 -4.29
C ALA A 51 -2.50 10.48 -4.64
N ARG A 52 -1.83 10.95 -5.67
CA ARG A 52 -0.38 10.86 -5.62
C ARG A 52 0.01 11.64 -4.38
N PHE A 53 0.27 10.94 -3.30
CA PHE A 53 0.99 11.54 -2.22
C PHE A 53 2.32 12.05 -2.78
N PHE A 54 2.78 13.20 -2.28
CA PHE A 54 4.08 13.78 -2.63
C PHE A 54 4.14 14.48 -4.00
N SER A 55 5.21 15.21 -4.20
CA SER A 55 5.42 15.96 -5.45
C SER A 55 5.66 15.02 -6.64
N PRO A 56 5.41 15.49 -7.87
CA PRO A 56 5.77 14.72 -9.07
C PRO A 56 7.26 14.35 -9.15
N SER A 57 8.13 15.17 -8.56
CA SER A 57 9.59 14.95 -8.50
C SER A 57 10.02 14.13 -7.29
N SER A 58 9.11 13.73 -6.43
CA SER A 58 9.43 12.93 -5.24
C SER A 58 10.12 11.62 -5.59
N VAL A 59 10.78 11.03 -4.61
CA VAL A 59 11.44 9.73 -4.77
C VAL A 59 10.49 8.62 -5.22
N TRP A 60 9.20 8.76 -4.95
CA TRP A 60 8.16 7.80 -5.30
C TRP A 60 7.60 8.03 -6.71
N ASN A 61 7.35 9.28 -7.08
CA ASN A 61 6.59 9.65 -8.27
C ASN A 61 7.45 9.89 -9.51
N ARG A 62 8.76 10.15 -9.33
CA ARG A 62 9.66 10.41 -10.44
C ARG A 62 9.95 9.13 -11.23
N ARG A 63 9.67 9.15 -12.51
CA ARG A 63 10.03 8.07 -13.43
C ARG A 63 11.54 7.90 -13.52
N LEU A 64 11.96 6.66 -13.66
CA LEU A 64 13.36 6.32 -13.94
C LEU A 64 13.59 6.35 -15.45
N PRO A 65 14.48 7.20 -15.99
CA PRO A 65 14.91 7.13 -17.37
C PRO A 65 15.45 5.76 -17.74
N ALA A 66 15.33 5.36 -19.00
CA ALA A 66 15.86 4.06 -19.46
C ALA A 66 17.34 3.88 -19.15
N GLY A 67 18.14 4.95 -19.37
CA GLY A 67 19.58 4.99 -19.11
C GLY A 67 19.98 5.21 -17.63
N THR A 68 19.04 5.06 -16.67
CA THR A 68 19.39 5.19 -15.24
C THR A 68 20.53 4.23 -14.87
N PRO A 69 21.64 4.72 -14.27
CA PRO A 69 22.78 3.88 -13.94
C PRO A 69 22.42 2.71 -13.01
N VAL A 70 22.92 1.53 -13.34
CA VAL A 70 22.82 0.33 -12.54
C VAL A 70 23.97 0.27 -11.54
N ALA A 71 23.71 -0.20 -10.32
CA ALA A 71 24.74 -0.36 -9.30
C ALA A 71 25.74 -1.47 -9.70
N PRO A 72 27.04 -1.31 -9.42
CA PRO A 72 28.05 -2.32 -9.77
C PRO A 72 27.76 -3.71 -9.16
N ASP A 73 27.21 -3.74 -7.96
CA ASP A 73 26.84 -4.95 -7.20
C ASP A 73 25.40 -5.42 -7.48
N SER A 74 24.72 -4.85 -8.47
CA SER A 74 23.32 -5.13 -8.81
C SER A 74 23.04 -6.63 -8.93
N ARG A 75 23.91 -7.38 -9.64
CA ARG A 75 23.74 -8.83 -9.83
C ARG A 75 23.72 -9.60 -8.49
N ALA A 76 24.62 -9.24 -7.58
CA ALA A 76 24.71 -9.87 -6.26
C ALA A 76 23.47 -9.56 -5.40
N LEU A 77 23.03 -8.28 -5.38
CA LEU A 77 21.86 -7.88 -4.61
C LEU A 77 20.55 -8.47 -5.16
N VAL A 78 20.41 -8.57 -6.48
CA VAL A 78 19.27 -9.27 -7.12
C VAL A 78 19.28 -10.75 -6.78
N ALA A 79 20.45 -11.42 -6.82
CA ALA A 79 20.57 -12.81 -6.42
C ALA A 79 20.17 -13.02 -4.94
N LYS A 80 20.57 -12.08 -4.06
CA LYS A 80 20.17 -12.10 -2.63
C LYS A 80 18.65 -11.94 -2.47
N LEU A 81 18.02 -10.99 -3.18
CA LEU A 81 16.57 -10.81 -3.16
C LEU A 81 15.84 -12.08 -3.67
N ARG A 82 16.28 -12.63 -4.79
CA ARG A 82 15.71 -13.89 -5.32
C ARG A 82 15.82 -15.04 -4.35
N ARG A 83 16.91 -15.13 -3.61
CA ARG A 83 17.03 -16.13 -2.53
C ARG A 83 15.95 -15.90 -1.47
N GLN A 84 15.78 -14.67 -0.99
CA GLN A 84 14.74 -14.36 0.00
C GLN A 84 13.33 -14.65 -0.53
N VAL A 85 13.05 -14.35 -1.80
CA VAL A 85 11.78 -14.74 -2.45
C VAL A 85 11.57 -16.26 -2.44
N ARG A 86 12.62 -17.06 -2.73
CA ARG A 86 12.50 -18.53 -2.73
C ARG A 86 12.34 -19.13 -1.33
N THR A 87 13.01 -18.56 -0.32
CA THR A 87 13.01 -19.13 1.03
C THR A 87 11.86 -18.68 1.90
N ALA A 88 11.38 -17.43 1.74
CA ALA A 88 10.35 -16.82 2.58
C ALA A 88 9.04 -16.55 1.84
N GLY A 89 9.04 -16.68 0.52
CA GLY A 89 7.90 -16.41 -0.34
C GLY A 89 7.63 -14.91 -0.60
N PRO A 90 6.96 -14.58 -1.71
CA PRO A 90 6.47 -13.25 -1.99
C PRO A 90 5.06 -13.09 -1.42
N TRP A 91 4.71 -11.87 -1.00
CA TRP A 91 3.40 -11.55 -0.43
C TRP A 91 2.94 -10.13 -0.78
N ILE A 92 1.65 -9.87 -0.67
CA ILE A 92 1.06 -8.53 -0.67
C ILE A 92 0.26 -8.38 0.62
N ALA A 93 0.71 -7.52 1.53
CA ALA A 93 -0.03 -7.21 2.73
C ALA A 93 -1.21 -6.31 2.37
N THR A 94 -2.42 -6.76 2.68
CA THR A 94 -3.70 -6.08 2.38
C THR A 94 -4.57 -5.93 3.62
N SER A 95 -4.14 -6.49 4.74
CA SER A 95 -4.82 -6.46 6.03
C SER A 95 -3.82 -6.28 7.17
N ASN A 96 -3.33 -7.37 7.78
CA ASN A 96 -2.33 -7.32 8.83
C ASN A 96 -1.04 -6.68 8.31
N PHE A 97 -0.41 -5.84 9.15
CA PHE A 97 0.87 -5.18 8.86
C PHE A 97 0.85 -4.22 7.66
N SER A 98 -0.30 -3.95 7.06
CA SER A 98 -0.42 -2.96 6.00
C SER A 98 -0.88 -1.60 6.54
N VAL A 99 -1.39 -0.71 5.67
CA VAL A 99 -1.61 0.69 6.02
C VAL A 99 -3.07 1.07 5.80
N PRO A 100 -3.83 1.32 6.88
CA PRO A 100 -5.11 2.00 6.78
C PRO A 100 -4.88 3.49 6.61
N ILE A 101 -5.58 4.11 5.65
CA ILE A 101 -5.58 5.55 5.43
C ILE A 101 -6.93 6.11 5.83
N VAL A 102 -6.95 6.89 6.90
CA VAL A 102 -8.15 7.60 7.36
C VAL A 102 -8.12 9.01 6.80
N ARG A 103 -8.91 9.24 5.74
CA ARG A 103 -9.10 10.56 5.15
C ARG A 103 -10.10 11.35 5.97
N VAL A 104 -9.75 12.58 6.37
CA VAL A 104 -10.57 13.43 7.23
C VAL A 104 -10.86 14.79 6.60
N GLY A 105 -12.02 15.36 6.93
CA GLY A 105 -12.42 16.69 6.52
C GLY A 105 -11.71 17.81 7.31
N ALA A 106 -11.86 19.05 6.84
CA ALA A 106 -11.25 20.23 7.46
C ALA A 106 -11.68 20.44 8.93
N ARG A 107 -12.94 20.13 9.22
CA ARG A 107 -13.57 20.33 10.54
C ARG A 107 -13.48 19.11 11.48
N GLN A 108 -12.73 18.06 11.11
CA GLN A 108 -12.55 16.90 11.99
C GLN A 108 -12.02 17.34 13.37
N LYS A 109 -12.72 16.91 14.43
CA LYS A 109 -12.30 17.17 15.81
C LYS A 109 -10.88 16.66 16.03
N ARG A 110 -10.06 17.48 16.68
CA ARG A 110 -8.67 17.16 16.97
C ARG A 110 -8.52 16.63 18.39
N VAL A 111 -7.58 15.71 18.53
CA VAL A 111 -7.22 15.11 19.81
C VAL A 111 -5.70 15.09 19.96
N ARG A 112 -5.23 15.02 21.19
CA ARG A 112 -3.82 14.74 21.46
C ARG A 112 -3.57 13.25 21.29
N VAL A 113 -2.51 12.87 20.59
CA VAL A 113 -1.95 11.53 20.60
C VAL A 113 -0.72 11.56 21.50
N LYS A 114 -0.75 10.79 22.58
CA LYS A 114 0.36 10.69 23.53
C LYS A 114 1.45 9.80 22.95
N LEU A 115 2.69 10.27 23.06
CA LEU A 115 3.85 9.52 22.61
C LEU A 115 4.37 8.65 23.76
N ASP A 116 4.43 7.34 23.57
CA ASP A 116 4.93 6.39 24.58
C ASP A 116 6.48 6.38 24.67
N THR A 117 7.17 7.12 23.79
CA THR A 117 8.61 7.34 23.79
C THR A 117 8.90 8.82 23.98
N SER A 118 9.88 9.17 24.82
CA SER A 118 10.21 10.59 25.06
C SER A 118 10.92 11.19 23.83
N TYR A 119 10.20 12.03 23.08
CA TYR A 119 10.75 12.86 22.01
C TYR A 119 9.90 14.12 21.84
N PRO A 120 10.24 15.22 22.54
CA PRO A 120 9.41 16.42 22.59
C PRO A 120 9.02 17.03 21.23
N PRO A 121 9.88 17.05 20.18
CA PRO A 121 9.48 17.57 18.89
C PRO A 121 8.29 16.80 18.28
N LEU A 122 8.32 15.47 18.29
CA LEU A 122 7.24 14.63 17.77
C LEU A 122 5.99 14.72 18.65
N GLN A 123 6.16 14.84 19.98
CA GLN A 123 5.02 15.05 20.87
C GLN A 123 4.29 16.38 20.57
N ARG A 124 5.02 17.45 20.19
CA ARG A 124 4.39 18.70 19.70
C ARG A 124 3.62 18.47 18.40
N ASP A 125 4.17 17.72 17.48
CA ASP A 125 3.48 17.38 16.23
C ASP A 125 2.21 16.54 16.44
N PHE A 126 2.16 15.77 17.54
CA PHE A 126 1.03 14.94 17.93
C PHE A 126 0.08 15.60 18.95
N ALA A 127 0.32 16.85 19.31
CA ALA A 127 -0.52 17.58 20.27
C ALA A 127 -1.94 17.82 19.75
N SER A 128 -2.13 17.89 18.42
CA SER A 128 -3.42 18.21 17.80
C SER A 128 -3.56 17.46 16.47
N VAL A 129 -4.13 16.26 16.53
CA VAL A 129 -4.29 15.36 15.38
C VAL A 129 -5.78 15.13 15.11
N PRO A 130 -6.27 15.23 13.87
CA PRO A 130 -7.67 15.02 13.54
C PRO A 130 -8.02 13.53 13.45
N VAL A 131 -7.86 12.77 14.53
CA VAL A 131 -8.17 11.33 14.58
C VAL A 131 -9.67 11.15 14.81
N PRO A 132 -10.41 10.48 13.88
CA PRO A 132 -11.80 10.12 14.13
C PRO A 132 -11.93 9.14 15.30
N ARG A 133 -13.08 9.23 16.00
CA ARG A 133 -13.35 8.37 17.17
C ARG A 133 -13.34 6.88 16.82
N ASP A 134 -13.76 6.55 15.63
CA ASP A 134 -13.87 5.20 15.09
C ASP A 134 -12.65 4.77 14.26
N ALA A 135 -11.58 5.57 14.21
CA ALA A 135 -10.33 5.20 13.54
C ALA A 135 -9.82 3.85 14.05
N ARG A 136 -9.31 3.03 13.14
CA ARG A 136 -8.76 1.71 13.48
C ARG A 136 -7.36 1.58 12.91
N PRO A 137 -6.36 1.43 13.77
CA PRO A 137 -5.04 1.01 13.37
C PRO A 137 -5.07 -0.36 12.67
N ALA A 138 -4.06 -0.63 11.86
CA ALA A 138 -3.89 -1.92 11.22
C ALA A 138 -3.89 -3.05 12.25
N PRO A 139 -4.49 -4.21 11.93
CA PRO A 139 -4.28 -5.43 12.70
C PRO A 139 -2.80 -5.85 12.67
N GLY A 140 -2.40 -6.67 13.65
CA GLY A 140 -1.04 -7.12 13.84
C GLY A 140 -0.29 -6.30 14.89
N SER A 141 1.00 -6.60 15.08
CA SER A 141 1.82 -5.99 16.13
C SER A 141 2.15 -4.53 15.87
N ASP A 142 2.29 -4.11 14.61
CA ASP A 142 2.75 -2.76 14.24
C ASP A 142 1.69 -1.68 14.39
N ARG A 143 0.41 -2.05 14.33
CA ARG A 143 -0.72 -1.13 14.50
C ARG A 143 -0.52 0.21 13.79
N HIS A 144 -0.07 0.16 12.53
CA HIS A 144 0.07 1.33 11.69
C HIS A 144 -1.26 2.07 11.52
N LEU A 145 -1.19 3.39 11.46
CA LEU A 145 -2.31 4.25 11.08
C LEU A 145 -1.80 5.47 10.35
N VAL A 146 -2.47 5.84 9.27
CA VAL A 146 -2.27 7.13 8.60
C VAL A 146 -3.55 7.95 8.72
N VAL A 147 -3.41 9.20 9.16
CA VAL A 147 -4.47 10.22 9.12
C VAL A 147 -4.10 11.24 8.06
N TRP A 148 -4.94 11.37 7.04
CA TRP A 148 -4.75 12.29 5.93
C TRP A 148 -5.81 13.38 5.91
N GLN A 149 -5.40 14.64 6.04
CA GLN A 149 -6.26 15.82 5.96
C GLN A 149 -5.92 16.64 4.71
N PRO A 150 -6.60 16.40 3.58
CA PRO A 150 -6.32 17.09 2.32
C PRO A 150 -6.48 18.60 2.40
N ALA A 151 -7.48 19.07 3.14
CA ALA A 151 -7.77 20.51 3.27
C ALA A 151 -6.59 21.32 3.84
N THR A 152 -5.72 20.69 4.62
CA THR A 152 -4.51 21.32 5.19
C THR A 152 -3.23 20.76 4.58
N ASP A 153 -3.35 19.88 3.59
CA ASP A 153 -2.24 19.18 2.96
C ASP A 153 -1.27 18.58 3.99
N THR A 154 -1.84 17.98 5.05
CA THR A 154 -1.09 17.47 6.20
C THR A 154 -1.45 16.01 6.47
N MET A 155 -0.43 15.21 6.72
CA MET A 155 -0.52 13.80 7.04
C MET A 155 0.16 13.52 8.38
N TRP A 156 -0.42 12.61 9.14
CA TRP A 156 0.19 12.01 10.32
C TRP A 156 0.26 10.52 10.12
N GLU A 157 1.37 9.92 10.47
CA GLU A 157 1.56 8.47 10.47
C GLU A 157 2.05 8.00 11.84
N PHE A 158 1.60 6.80 12.21
CA PHE A 158 1.82 6.26 13.54
C PHE A 158 2.26 4.80 13.46
N TRP A 159 3.18 4.44 14.35
CA TRP A 159 3.55 3.08 14.71
C TRP A 159 3.11 2.77 16.13
N LEU A 160 2.60 1.55 16.37
CA LEU A 160 1.97 1.11 17.61
C LEU A 160 0.83 2.03 18.07
N MET A 161 0.02 2.52 17.12
CA MET A 161 -1.14 3.33 17.44
C MET A 161 -2.18 2.50 18.18
N GLN A 162 -2.66 3.00 19.33
CA GLN A 162 -3.67 2.31 20.12
C GLN A 162 -4.52 3.30 20.91
N ARG A 163 -5.72 2.89 21.23
CA ARG A 163 -6.58 3.63 22.15
C ARG A 163 -6.45 3.03 23.55
N LYS A 164 -6.12 3.86 24.53
CA LYS A 164 -6.07 3.53 25.95
C LYS A 164 -7.22 4.27 26.67
N PRO A 165 -7.52 3.98 27.96
CA PRO A 165 -8.57 4.69 28.71
C PRO A 165 -8.41 6.22 28.71
N ASP A 166 -7.17 6.69 28.71
CA ASP A 166 -6.79 8.12 28.77
C ASP A 166 -6.57 8.75 27.38
N GLY A 167 -6.91 8.06 26.28
CA GLY A 167 -6.88 8.58 24.92
C GLY A 167 -6.08 7.79 23.91
N TRP A 168 -5.67 8.46 22.86
CA TRP A 168 -4.85 7.87 21.80
C TRP A 168 -3.37 7.91 22.16
N HIS A 169 -2.68 6.81 21.91
CA HIS A 169 -1.26 6.62 22.10
C HIS A 169 -0.59 6.11 20.83
N ALA A 170 0.67 6.46 20.64
CA ALA A 170 1.55 5.89 19.65
C ALA A 170 2.98 5.79 20.20
N ARG A 171 3.75 4.80 19.77
CA ARG A 171 5.16 4.73 20.17
C ARG A 171 6.04 5.66 19.35
N TRP A 172 5.77 5.78 18.04
CA TRP A 172 6.53 6.60 17.11
C TRP A 172 5.70 6.99 15.89
N GLY A 173 6.26 7.82 15.01
CA GLY A 173 5.60 8.20 13.76
C GLY A 173 6.20 9.47 13.16
N ALA A 174 5.40 10.16 12.35
CA ALA A 174 5.76 11.44 11.74
C ALA A 174 4.54 12.31 11.47
N LYS A 175 4.79 13.60 11.29
CA LYS A 175 3.86 14.56 10.70
C LYS A 175 4.50 15.19 9.48
N LEU A 176 3.85 15.01 8.34
CA LEU A 176 4.24 15.64 7.08
C LEU A 176 3.31 16.79 6.77
N ARG A 177 3.87 17.97 6.58
CA ARG A 177 3.19 19.16 6.07
C ARG A 177 3.46 19.31 4.58
N HIS A 178 2.54 19.95 3.85
CA HIS A 178 2.67 20.16 2.41
C HIS A 178 2.98 18.87 1.65
N VAL A 179 2.22 17.82 1.96
CA VAL A 179 2.42 16.46 1.41
C VAL A 179 2.49 16.48 -0.11
N SER A 180 1.60 17.25 -0.76
CA SER A 180 1.56 17.38 -2.23
C SER A 180 2.85 17.93 -2.86
N ARG A 181 3.67 18.64 -2.06
CA ARG A 181 4.97 19.23 -2.48
C ARG A 181 6.17 18.54 -1.84
N SER A 182 5.92 17.57 -0.96
CA SER A 182 6.98 16.85 -0.24
C SER A 182 7.85 16.01 -1.18
N PRO A 183 9.15 15.87 -0.92
CA PRO A 183 10.02 14.94 -1.65
C PRO A 183 9.71 13.46 -1.37
N GLY A 184 8.76 13.16 -0.47
CA GLY A 184 8.36 11.80 -0.14
C GLY A 184 9.30 11.09 0.84
N VAL A 185 9.93 11.85 1.71
CA VAL A 185 10.79 11.37 2.80
C VAL A 185 10.37 12.05 4.10
N ASN A 186 10.31 11.31 5.19
CA ASN A 186 10.03 11.90 6.50
C ASN A 186 11.22 12.73 7.00
N PRO A 187 10.97 13.81 7.77
CA PRO A 187 12.03 14.50 8.50
C PRO A 187 12.71 13.54 9.48
N ALA A 188 14.02 13.39 9.39
CA ALA A 188 14.77 12.58 10.36
C ALA A 188 14.72 13.21 11.77
N PRO A 189 14.63 12.40 12.84
CA PRO A 189 14.64 10.94 12.89
C PRO A 189 13.23 10.32 12.82
N THR A 190 12.19 11.08 12.45
CA THR A 190 10.80 10.63 12.49
C THR A 190 10.43 9.66 11.36
N GLY A 191 9.26 9.01 11.44
CA GLY A 191 8.76 8.02 10.50
C GLY A 191 8.28 6.75 11.20
N ALA A 192 7.22 6.14 10.69
CA ALA A 192 6.62 4.93 11.29
C ALA A 192 7.22 3.62 10.77
N THR A 193 8.17 3.66 9.84
CA THR A 193 8.90 2.49 9.31
C THR A 193 10.32 2.44 9.83
N ALA A 194 10.95 1.27 9.82
CA ALA A 194 12.33 1.10 10.25
C ALA A 194 13.30 1.97 9.43
N SER A 195 13.08 2.11 8.14
CA SER A 195 13.91 2.94 7.26
C SER A 195 13.68 4.45 7.39
N GLY A 196 12.65 4.90 8.13
CA GLY A 196 12.21 6.28 8.18
C GLY A 196 11.41 6.75 6.97
N LEU A 197 11.13 5.87 6.01
CA LEU A 197 10.31 6.19 4.84
C LEU A 197 8.81 6.27 5.20
N PRO A 198 8.02 7.12 4.53
CA PRO A 198 6.60 7.25 4.83
C PRO A 198 5.81 5.96 4.61
N LEU A 199 4.83 5.69 5.48
CA LEU A 199 3.93 4.54 5.34
C LEU A 199 3.18 4.50 4.01
N VAL A 200 2.78 5.65 3.47
CA VAL A 200 2.10 5.76 2.18
C VAL A 200 3.06 5.74 0.99
N GLY A 201 4.37 5.81 1.24
CA GLY A 201 5.38 5.73 0.19
C GLY A 201 5.37 4.34 -0.45
N GLY A 202 5.04 4.27 -1.74
CA GLY A 202 4.98 3.02 -2.50
C GLY A 202 3.83 2.08 -2.11
N LEU A 203 2.84 2.58 -1.37
CA LEU A 203 1.61 1.85 -1.02
C LEU A 203 0.67 1.80 -2.23
N MET A 204 0.30 0.62 -2.68
CA MET A 204 -0.69 0.42 -3.74
C MET A 204 -2.10 0.70 -3.20
N THR A 205 -2.83 1.60 -3.84
CA THR A 205 -4.21 1.89 -3.48
C THR A 205 -5.19 0.97 -4.20
N LEU A 206 -6.39 0.82 -3.63
CA LEU A 206 -7.45 0.03 -4.28
C LEU A 206 -7.83 0.61 -5.64
N ASP A 207 -7.82 1.94 -5.77
CA ASP A 207 -8.20 2.60 -7.03
C ASP A 207 -7.15 2.42 -8.12
N GLU A 208 -5.87 2.39 -7.78
CA GLU A 208 -4.80 2.05 -8.72
C GLU A 208 -4.92 0.62 -9.24
N LEU A 209 -5.17 -0.32 -8.36
CA LEU A 209 -5.36 -1.73 -8.73
C LEU A 209 -6.62 -1.92 -9.60
N ARG A 210 -7.72 -1.20 -9.31
CA ARG A 210 -8.94 -1.21 -10.17
C ARG A 210 -8.68 -0.66 -11.56
N ARG A 211 -7.86 0.39 -11.67
CA ARG A 211 -7.47 0.97 -12.95
C ARG A 211 -6.41 0.15 -13.69
N GLY A 212 -5.86 -0.89 -13.05
CA GLY A 212 -4.75 -1.66 -13.59
C GLY A 212 -3.47 -0.85 -13.81
N ARG A 213 -3.31 0.27 -13.07
CA ARG A 213 -2.19 1.20 -13.26
C ARG A 213 -1.71 1.81 -11.95
N ILE A 214 -0.41 1.70 -11.70
CA ILE A 214 0.29 2.29 -10.56
C ILE A 214 1.31 3.28 -11.10
N ASP A 215 1.18 4.54 -10.72
CA ASP A 215 1.99 5.65 -11.26
C ASP A 215 3.04 6.16 -10.25
N HIS A 216 3.60 5.28 -9.46
CA HIS A 216 4.67 5.54 -8.50
C HIS A 216 5.53 4.30 -8.25
N ALA A 217 6.69 4.46 -7.59
CA ALA A 217 7.51 3.35 -7.14
C ALA A 217 6.77 2.52 -6.07
N LEU A 218 6.97 1.23 -6.09
CA LEU A 218 6.44 0.32 -5.07
C LEU A 218 7.34 0.32 -3.83
N SER A 219 6.79 0.03 -2.66
CA SER A 219 7.56 -0.32 -1.47
C SER A 219 7.53 -1.81 -1.19
N VAL A 220 8.65 -2.33 -0.70
CA VAL A 220 8.78 -3.73 -0.30
C VAL A 220 9.48 -3.84 1.05
N ALA A 221 9.03 -4.76 1.91
CA ALA A 221 9.81 -5.27 3.03
C ALA A 221 10.42 -6.61 2.64
N ILE A 222 11.59 -6.91 3.21
CA ILE A 222 12.33 -8.15 2.92
C ILE A 222 12.81 -8.81 4.22
N PRO A 223 13.01 -10.14 4.25
CA PRO A 223 13.40 -10.85 5.47
C PRO A 223 14.68 -10.36 6.14
N THR A 224 15.68 -10.01 5.37
CA THR A 224 16.96 -9.55 5.92
C THR A 224 17.48 -8.31 5.17
N THR A 225 17.88 -7.30 5.95
CA THR A 225 18.51 -6.07 5.46
C THR A 225 19.87 -5.86 6.08
N ARG A 226 20.72 -5.07 5.42
CA ARG A 226 22.10 -4.83 5.83
C ARG A 226 22.18 -4.00 7.12
N ALA A 227 23.04 -4.44 8.05
CA ALA A 227 23.28 -3.74 9.30
C ALA A 227 24.02 -2.41 9.12
N GLY A 228 23.62 -1.39 9.88
CA GLY A 228 24.32 -0.12 10.05
C GLY A 228 24.48 0.75 8.80
N VAL A 229 23.86 0.42 7.68
CA VAL A 229 23.89 1.22 6.44
C VAL A 229 22.51 1.30 5.80
N ALA A 230 22.24 2.44 5.17
CA ALA A 230 21.06 2.64 4.36
C ALA A 230 21.42 3.22 2.98
N ALA A 231 20.68 2.82 1.97
CA ALA A 231 20.71 3.46 0.65
C ALA A 231 19.69 4.61 0.66
N TRP A 232 20.02 5.71 -0.03
CA TRP A 232 19.02 6.76 -0.24
C TRP A 232 17.80 6.20 -1.00
N PRO A 233 16.55 6.49 -0.57
CA PRO A 233 16.10 7.56 0.33
C PRO A 233 15.94 7.18 1.81
N ALA A 234 16.28 5.99 2.26
CA ALA A 234 16.18 5.64 3.66
C ALA A 234 17.13 6.48 4.52
N THR A 235 16.67 6.84 5.73
CA THR A 235 17.40 7.71 6.66
C THR A 235 18.01 6.97 7.85
N ARG A 236 17.53 5.74 8.10
CA ARG A 236 17.96 4.83 9.18
C ARG A 236 17.74 3.38 8.76
N THR A 237 18.08 2.43 9.60
CA THR A 237 17.88 0.99 9.36
C THR A 237 17.75 0.22 10.67
N ASP A 238 16.97 -0.85 10.67
CA ASP A 238 16.97 -1.90 11.69
C ASP A 238 17.61 -3.20 11.18
N GLY A 239 18.36 -3.10 10.07
CA GLY A 239 19.06 -4.22 9.44
C GLY A 239 20.05 -4.89 10.40
N GLN A 240 20.16 -6.21 10.32
CA GLN A 240 21.00 -7.03 11.19
C GLN A 240 22.01 -7.91 10.44
N ASP A 241 21.91 -8.02 9.10
CA ASP A 241 22.86 -8.81 8.30
C ASP A 241 24.17 -8.02 8.11
N PRO A 242 25.30 -8.42 8.71
CA PRO A 242 26.57 -7.70 8.60
C PRO A 242 27.25 -7.88 7.24
N SER A 243 26.75 -8.77 6.39
CA SER A 243 27.33 -9.06 5.10
C SER A 243 27.35 -7.82 4.19
N ARG A 244 28.47 -7.61 3.51
CA ARG A 244 28.60 -6.54 2.50
C ARG A 244 27.64 -6.76 1.30
N THR A 245 27.19 -8.00 1.07
CA THR A 245 26.23 -8.36 0.02
C THR A 245 24.79 -8.34 0.49
N ALA A 246 24.53 -8.00 1.77
CA ALA A 246 23.19 -7.79 2.27
C ALA A 246 22.58 -6.52 1.67
N ILE A 247 21.27 -6.53 1.44
CA ILE A 247 20.53 -5.44 0.80
C ILE A 247 20.28 -4.33 1.82
N PRO A 248 20.80 -3.10 1.62
CA PRO A 248 20.46 -1.97 2.48
C PRO A 248 18.98 -1.57 2.34
N GLU A 249 18.34 -1.12 3.40
CA GLU A 249 17.08 -0.39 3.28
C GLU A 249 17.27 0.88 2.46
N GLY A 250 16.25 1.27 1.71
CA GLY A 250 16.32 2.33 0.71
C GLY A 250 16.80 1.86 -0.67
N THR A 251 17.39 0.65 -0.78
CA THR A 251 17.77 0.10 -2.10
C THR A 251 16.59 0.11 -3.04
N ARG A 252 16.80 0.67 -4.24
CA ARG A 252 15.80 0.70 -5.31
C ARG A 252 16.12 -0.35 -6.35
N PHE A 253 15.24 -1.34 -6.46
CA PHE A 253 15.21 -2.26 -7.60
C PHE A 253 14.38 -1.66 -8.72
N ARG A 254 14.69 -2.03 -9.97
CA ARG A 254 13.93 -1.69 -11.16
C ARG A 254 13.78 -2.94 -12.03
N LEU A 255 12.63 -3.18 -12.60
CA LEU A 255 12.53 -4.16 -13.68
C LEU A 255 13.27 -3.62 -14.91
N ASP A 256 14.11 -4.46 -15.54
CA ASP A 256 14.87 -4.09 -16.73
C ASP A 256 13.92 -3.46 -17.77
N PRO A 257 14.20 -2.23 -18.27
CA PRO A 257 13.34 -1.54 -19.23
C PRO A 257 13.20 -2.27 -20.57
N ARG A 258 14.06 -3.24 -20.86
CA ARG A 258 13.99 -4.08 -22.08
C ARG A 258 12.99 -5.23 -21.97
N VAL A 259 12.48 -5.52 -20.77
CA VAL A 259 11.46 -6.56 -20.59
C VAL A 259 10.14 -6.10 -21.19
N ASP A 260 9.62 -6.84 -22.12
CA ASP A 260 8.25 -6.66 -22.61
C ASP A 260 7.28 -7.26 -21.59
N VAL A 261 6.72 -6.41 -20.73
CA VAL A 261 5.80 -6.82 -19.67
C VAL A 261 4.47 -7.35 -20.25
N ASP A 262 4.09 -6.95 -21.45
CA ASP A 262 2.86 -7.40 -22.07
C ASP A 262 2.92 -8.86 -22.51
N ARG A 263 4.13 -9.37 -22.79
CA ARG A 263 4.39 -10.78 -23.09
C ARG A 263 4.54 -11.68 -21.87
N LEU A 264 4.58 -11.10 -20.67
CA LEU A 264 4.61 -11.91 -19.45
C LEU A 264 3.19 -12.35 -19.10
N ASN A 265 3.01 -13.63 -18.84
CA ASN A 265 1.73 -14.18 -18.39
C ASN A 265 1.48 -13.81 -16.91
N LEU A 266 1.17 -12.54 -16.64
CA LEU A 266 0.95 -12.00 -15.31
C LEU A 266 -0.54 -11.68 -15.10
N PRO A 267 -1.10 -12.02 -13.94
CA PRO A 267 -2.41 -11.50 -13.52
C PRO A 267 -2.45 -9.96 -13.54
N PRO A 268 -3.62 -9.33 -13.75
CA PRO A 268 -3.71 -7.88 -13.93
C PRO A 268 -3.01 -7.06 -12.84
N ALA A 269 -3.18 -7.43 -11.56
CA ALA A 269 -2.51 -6.75 -10.45
C ALA A 269 -0.98 -6.89 -10.51
N ALA A 270 -0.46 -8.09 -10.78
CA ALA A 270 0.98 -8.32 -10.91
C ALA A 270 1.56 -7.62 -12.15
N LYS A 271 0.80 -7.53 -13.24
CA LYS A 271 1.19 -6.78 -14.44
C LYS A 271 1.31 -5.28 -14.15
N ALA A 272 0.33 -4.70 -13.44
CA ALA A 272 0.40 -3.31 -13.00
C ALA A 272 1.62 -3.05 -12.10
N MET A 273 1.93 -3.99 -11.19
CA MET A 273 3.13 -3.94 -10.35
C MET A 273 4.42 -4.03 -11.17
N ALA A 274 4.51 -4.92 -12.15
CA ALA A 274 5.68 -5.06 -13.02
C ALA A 274 5.93 -3.78 -13.84
N LEU A 275 4.88 -3.19 -14.41
CA LEU A 275 4.97 -1.90 -15.11
C LEU A 275 5.41 -0.75 -14.19
N ALA A 276 4.91 -0.72 -12.95
CA ALA A 276 5.36 0.26 -11.95
C ALA A 276 6.82 0.03 -11.57
N ALA A 277 7.22 -1.21 -11.34
CA ALA A 277 8.61 -1.58 -11.06
C ALA A 277 9.56 -1.19 -12.20
N GLN A 278 9.12 -1.29 -13.44
CA GLN A 278 9.90 -0.89 -14.61
C GLN A 278 10.03 0.64 -14.72
N ARG A 279 8.95 1.37 -14.49
CA ARG A 279 8.88 2.83 -14.69
C ARG A 279 9.40 3.63 -13.51
N TYR A 280 9.18 3.16 -12.29
CA TYR A 280 9.44 3.89 -11.05
C TYR A 280 10.33 3.13 -10.08
N GLY A 281 10.36 1.80 -10.17
CA GLY A 281 11.16 0.93 -9.28
C GLY A 281 10.39 0.41 -8.07
N ILE A 282 11.13 -0.34 -7.25
CA ILE A 282 10.70 -0.95 -5.98
C ILE A 282 11.71 -0.52 -4.92
N ILE A 283 11.28 0.12 -3.84
CA ILE A 283 12.17 0.61 -2.77
C ILE A 283 12.02 -0.28 -1.53
N VAL A 284 13.14 -0.77 -1.02
CA VAL A 284 13.17 -1.53 0.24
C VAL A 284 12.89 -0.57 1.39
N ARG A 285 11.73 -0.75 2.06
CA ARG A 285 11.24 0.16 3.08
C ARG A 285 11.40 -0.37 4.50
N ASP A 286 11.41 -1.68 4.66
CA ASP A 286 11.31 -2.31 5.97
C ASP A 286 11.78 -3.77 5.96
N LYS A 287 11.75 -4.44 7.13
CA LYS A 287 11.86 -5.89 7.27
C LYS A 287 10.51 -6.55 7.48
N ALA A 288 10.37 -7.79 7.04
CA ALA A 288 9.19 -8.65 7.28
C ALA A 288 9.58 -10.12 7.21
N GLY A 289 8.69 -11.01 7.65
CA GLY A 289 8.92 -12.46 7.56
C GLY A 289 8.91 -13.04 6.13
N ALA A 290 8.52 -12.24 5.13
CA ALA A 290 8.47 -12.60 3.71
C ALA A 290 8.90 -11.41 2.84
N VAL A 291 8.95 -11.57 1.51
CA VAL A 291 9.13 -10.43 0.58
C VAL A 291 7.76 -9.80 0.35
N VAL A 292 7.46 -8.70 1.05
CA VAL A 292 6.11 -8.17 1.20
C VAL A 292 5.96 -6.82 0.51
N PHE A 293 5.07 -6.75 -0.49
CA PHE A 293 4.53 -5.49 -0.99
C PHE A 293 3.34 -5.04 -0.13
N TYR A 294 3.00 -3.76 -0.23
CA TYR A 294 1.95 -3.17 0.60
C TYR A 294 0.79 -2.66 -0.25
N GLY A 295 -0.41 -3.18 0.03
CA GLY A 295 -1.67 -2.67 -0.47
C GLY A 295 -2.43 -1.94 0.63
N GLN A 296 -3.12 -0.86 0.31
CA GLN A 296 -3.98 -0.13 1.24
C GLN A 296 -4.96 -1.08 1.94
N ILE A 297 -5.13 -0.96 3.26
CA ILE A 297 -6.19 -1.70 3.95
C ILE A 297 -7.55 -1.21 3.44
N PRO A 298 -8.45 -2.10 3.00
CA PRO A 298 -9.76 -1.72 2.51
C PRO A 298 -10.59 -0.98 3.57
N PRO A 299 -11.36 0.04 3.17
CA PRO A 299 -12.33 0.64 4.07
C PRO A 299 -13.43 -0.38 4.42
N ARG A 300 -14.11 -0.17 5.55
CA ARG A 300 -15.19 -1.06 6.02
C ARG A 300 -16.33 -1.25 5.01
N SER A 301 -16.58 -0.26 4.18
CA SER A 301 -17.57 -0.34 3.10
C SER A 301 -17.19 -1.32 1.98
N GLN A 302 -15.92 -1.78 1.94
CA GLN A 302 -15.40 -2.64 0.88
C GLN A 302 -14.50 -3.77 1.44
N PRO A 303 -14.94 -4.57 2.41
CA PRO A 303 -14.08 -5.53 3.12
C PRO A 303 -13.50 -6.63 2.22
N ARG A 304 -14.15 -6.91 1.10
CA ARG A 304 -13.75 -7.95 0.13
C ARG A 304 -13.09 -7.39 -1.13
N ALA A 305 -12.63 -6.12 -1.13
CA ALA A 305 -12.09 -5.46 -2.32
C ALA A 305 -10.97 -6.27 -2.99
N TYR A 306 -10.06 -6.86 -2.23
CA TYR A 306 -8.97 -7.66 -2.78
C TYR A 306 -9.40 -9.02 -3.32
N GLN A 307 -10.46 -9.61 -2.80
CA GLN A 307 -11.00 -10.85 -3.36
C GLN A 307 -11.38 -10.67 -4.83
N SER A 308 -12.04 -9.54 -5.16
CA SER A 308 -12.39 -9.21 -6.54
C SER A 308 -11.17 -8.81 -7.35
N LEU A 309 -10.27 -7.95 -6.81
CA LEU A 309 -9.08 -7.46 -7.51
C LEU A 309 -8.07 -8.57 -7.83
N PHE A 310 -8.02 -9.60 -7.01
CA PHE A 310 -7.13 -10.74 -7.18
C PHE A 310 -7.83 -11.94 -7.80
N HIS A 311 -9.09 -11.81 -8.22
CA HIS A 311 -9.89 -12.90 -8.79
C HIS A 311 -9.87 -14.17 -7.93
N GLY A 312 -9.91 -14.01 -6.61
CA GLY A 312 -9.85 -15.10 -5.64
C GLY A 312 -8.45 -15.70 -5.41
N ALA A 313 -7.44 -15.29 -6.15
CA ALA A 313 -6.07 -15.78 -5.96
C ALA A 313 -5.42 -15.24 -4.67
N TYR A 314 -4.57 -16.04 -4.06
CA TYR A 314 -3.73 -15.57 -2.95
C TYR A 314 -2.58 -14.69 -3.44
N PRO A 315 -2.08 -13.75 -2.62
CA PRO A 315 -1.00 -12.85 -3.00
C PRO A 315 0.28 -13.51 -3.52
N ASN A 316 0.67 -14.65 -2.96
CA ASN A 316 1.83 -15.42 -3.42
C ASN A 316 1.62 -16.01 -4.83
N GLN A 317 0.39 -16.43 -5.16
CA GLN A 317 0.03 -16.93 -6.49
C GLN A 317 0.09 -15.82 -7.54
N LEU A 318 -0.37 -14.60 -7.19
CA LEU A 318 -0.26 -13.44 -8.07
C LEU A 318 1.19 -13.12 -8.44
N LEU A 319 2.12 -13.34 -7.51
CA LEU A 319 3.53 -13.02 -7.66
C LEU A 319 4.39 -14.21 -8.10
N ALA A 320 3.79 -15.38 -8.34
CA ALA A 320 4.52 -16.60 -8.73
C ALA A 320 5.38 -16.40 -9.99
N HIS A 321 4.85 -15.69 -10.97
CA HIS A 321 5.54 -15.41 -12.24
C HIS A 321 6.09 -13.97 -12.33
N PHE A 322 6.16 -13.24 -11.21
CA PHE A 322 6.77 -11.91 -11.21
C PHE A 322 8.25 -12.03 -11.60
N PRO A 323 8.77 -11.18 -12.50
CA PRO A 323 10.09 -11.34 -13.11
C PRO A 323 11.24 -10.93 -12.18
N TRP A 324 11.40 -11.61 -11.06
CA TRP A 324 12.40 -11.34 -10.03
C TRP A 324 13.84 -11.42 -10.54
N ASP A 325 14.11 -12.25 -11.54
CA ASP A 325 15.41 -12.45 -12.16
C ASP A 325 15.78 -11.35 -13.16
N ARG A 326 14.80 -10.56 -13.59
CA ARG A 326 14.97 -9.45 -14.52
C ARG A 326 15.10 -8.11 -13.83
N LEU A 327 15.20 -8.10 -12.50
CA LEU A 327 15.42 -6.89 -11.73
C LEU A 327 16.87 -6.41 -11.88
N GLN A 328 17.06 -5.12 -11.71
CA GLN A 328 18.35 -4.42 -11.63
C GLN A 328 18.30 -3.52 -10.38
N VAL A 329 19.44 -3.26 -9.76
CA VAL A 329 19.55 -2.27 -8.68
C VAL A 329 19.95 -0.94 -9.27
N VAL A 330 19.16 0.09 -9.04
CA VAL A 330 19.47 1.47 -9.42
C VAL A 330 20.61 1.99 -8.54
N ARG A 331 21.63 2.57 -9.16
CA ARG A 331 22.75 3.17 -8.43
C ARG A 331 22.25 4.29 -7.52
N SER A 332 22.56 4.20 -6.23
CA SER A 332 22.17 5.17 -5.21
C SER A 332 23.26 5.31 -4.15
N PRO A 333 23.43 6.49 -3.54
CA PRO A 333 24.34 6.65 -2.41
C PRO A 333 23.95 5.72 -1.25
N VAL A 334 24.96 5.03 -0.70
CA VAL A 334 24.84 4.20 0.52
C VAL A 334 25.67 4.86 1.60
N ARG A 335 25.12 5.01 2.79
CA ARG A 335 25.76 5.68 3.92
C ARG A 335 25.61 4.89 5.22
N ARG A 336 26.52 5.09 6.15
CA ARG A 336 26.34 4.63 7.54
C ARG A 336 25.20 5.42 8.17
N VAL A 337 24.36 4.72 8.91
CA VAL A 337 23.23 5.29 9.64
C VAL A 337 23.13 4.64 11.01
N THR A 338 22.48 5.34 11.94
CA THR A 338 22.13 4.77 13.24
C THR A 338 21.05 3.70 13.09
N ALA A 339 21.00 2.77 14.04
CA ALA A 339 19.87 1.87 14.18
C ALA A 339 18.57 2.66 14.39
N GLY A 340 17.51 2.23 13.74
CA GLY A 340 16.18 2.84 13.83
C GLY A 340 15.43 2.43 15.09
#